data_6ec326513e3697e263842ded43665246
#
_entry.id   6ec326513e3697e263842ded43665246
#
_cell.length_a   1.000
_cell.length_b   1.000
_cell.length_c   1.000
_cell.angle_alpha   90.00
_cell.angle_beta   90.00
_cell.angle_gamma   90.00
#
_symmetry.space_group_name_H-M   'P 1'
#
loop_
_entity.id
_entity.type
_entity.pdbx_description
1 polymer ?
#
loop_
_entity_poly.entity_id
_entity_poly.type
_entity_poly.pdbx_seq_one_letter_code
_entity_poly.pdbx_strand_id
1 'polypeptide(L)'
;MVYTKGDVFVKKESTWGVGVDPTSPTSGIDEILGLDSEYEYGLENQITAVNPAAMAYPSEISYHTAKAKGKIDFVFNGALPFAIMLGGISNSDPLEDEPPFTWTISPSGTPIPFTTSCLMKGTNDKRAQIIGCYAKSLSFKMGLNEPVSGTLDIVGKDLDINNPFTAPTTVAIDGSKAWKPHEFTYSIGSITGITYITELEFTISRGVDVGHGLSERSPSTSYSGKFDAINGSITAYVPDSAAANEIEKLVLGGTSTSKKLDAKDIVIDKSYADEASDSAKITLSDCIFSDYSTVFPLDTKMSYKFSFSGTSAHVLWEAPFAKTNW
;
A
#
# COMPACT_ATOMS: atom_id res chain seq x y z
N MET A 1 8.67 -18.76 -24.18
CA MET A 1 9.52 -18.80 -22.99
C MET A 1 8.56 -18.78 -21.81
N VAL A 2 8.50 -19.81 -21.00
CA VAL A 2 7.58 -19.88 -19.87
C VAL A 2 8.37 -19.43 -18.65
N TYR A 3 8.02 -18.27 -18.07
CA TYR A 3 8.54 -17.84 -16.78
C TYR A 3 7.66 -18.49 -15.70
N THR A 4 8.28 -19.17 -14.77
CA THR A 4 7.63 -19.67 -13.56
C THR A 4 7.93 -18.70 -12.44
N LYS A 5 6.90 -18.14 -11.80
CA LYS A 5 6.92 -17.21 -10.64
C LYS A 5 8.12 -16.24 -10.57
N GLY A 6 7.83 -14.97 -10.42
CA GLY A 6 8.83 -13.95 -10.12
C GLY A 6 8.87 -13.67 -8.62
N ASP A 7 10.05 -13.34 -8.09
CA ASP A 7 10.20 -12.83 -6.73
C ASP A 7 10.37 -11.30 -6.80
N VAL A 8 9.67 -10.57 -5.96
CA VAL A 8 9.77 -9.11 -5.83
C VAL A 8 10.40 -8.78 -4.49
N PHE A 9 11.52 -8.08 -4.55
CA PHE A 9 12.27 -7.64 -3.37
C PHE A 9 12.15 -6.14 -3.21
N VAL A 10 12.04 -5.69 -1.96
CA VAL A 10 12.03 -4.29 -1.61
C VAL A 10 13.05 -4.06 -0.51
N LYS A 11 13.95 -3.11 -0.70
CA LYS A 11 14.99 -2.81 0.27
C LYS A 11 15.19 -1.31 0.44
N LYS A 12 15.26 -0.87 1.69
CA LYS A 12 15.49 0.53 2.04
C LYS A 12 16.85 1.01 1.53
N GLU A 13 16.88 2.19 0.96
CA GLU A 13 18.13 2.90 0.62
C GLU A 13 18.58 3.78 1.79
N SER A 14 19.87 3.79 2.08
CA SER A 14 20.47 4.73 3.02
C SER A 14 20.60 6.14 2.44
N THR A 15 20.74 6.22 1.12
CA THR A 15 20.81 7.46 0.35
C THR A 15 19.95 7.30 -0.89
N TRP A 16 19.06 8.24 -1.13
CA TRP A 16 18.15 8.19 -2.27
C TRP A 16 18.89 8.07 -3.62
N GLY A 17 18.44 7.10 -4.42
CA GLY A 17 18.97 6.85 -5.75
C GLY A 17 20.31 6.13 -5.77
N VAL A 18 20.72 5.53 -4.64
CA VAL A 18 21.82 4.58 -4.56
C VAL A 18 21.22 3.19 -4.40
N GLY A 19 21.17 2.45 -5.51
CA GLY A 19 20.59 1.11 -5.54
C GLY A 19 21.21 0.17 -4.51
N VAL A 20 20.38 -0.68 -3.93
CA VAL A 20 20.77 -1.68 -2.94
C VAL A 20 20.41 -3.06 -3.46
N ASP A 21 21.39 -3.96 -3.51
CA ASP A 21 21.17 -5.35 -3.90
C ASP A 21 20.29 -6.08 -2.88
N PRO A 22 19.33 -6.90 -3.32
CA PRO A 22 18.64 -7.84 -2.47
C PRO A 22 19.64 -8.91 -2.02
N THR A 23 20.32 -8.67 -0.90
CA THR A 23 21.19 -9.67 -0.28
C THR A 23 20.33 -10.69 0.44
N SER A 24 20.82 -11.92 0.58
CA SER A 24 20.13 -12.96 1.35
C SER A 24 19.69 -12.42 2.71
N PRO A 25 18.41 -12.56 3.08
CA PRO A 25 17.88 -12.00 4.31
C PRO A 25 18.60 -12.60 5.51
N THR A 26 19.25 -11.76 6.28
CA THR A 26 19.75 -12.15 7.60
C THR A 26 18.71 -11.95 8.69
N SER A 27 17.61 -11.26 8.36
CA SER A 27 16.43 -11.08 9.22
C SER A 27 15.23 -10.61 8.38
N GLY A 28 14.36 -11.44 8.19
CA GLY A 28 12.98 -11.56 7.70
C GLY A 28 12.23 -10.48 6.97
N ILE A 29 12.55 -9.19 6.96
CA ILE A 29 11.60 -8.16 6.54
C ILE A 29 11.96 -7.43 5.25
N ASP A 30 13.21 -7.41 4.88
CA ASP A 30 13.69 -6.43 3.90
C ASP A 30 13.40 -6.81 2.45
N GLU A 31 12.84 -7.97 2.14
CA GLU A 31 13.13 -8.55 0.85
C GLU A 31 11.96 -9.03 0.01
N ILE A 32 10.79 -9.34 0.60
CA ILE A 32 9.63 -9.75 -0.18
C ILE A 32 8.41 -8.95 0.23
N LEU A 33 7.84 -8.24 -0.72
CA LEU A 33 6.61 -7.51 -0.51
C LEU A 33 5.42 -8.44 -0.77
N GLY A 34 4.87 -9.02 0.28
CA GLY A 34 3.67 -9.85 0.21
C GLY A 34 3.86 -11.19 -0.51
N LEU A 35 2.78 -11.97 -0.57
CA LEU A 35 2.70 -13.23 -1.29
C LEU A 35 2.09 -13.02 -2.67
N ASP A 36 2.41 -13.89 -3.62
CA ASP A 36 1.85 -13.89 -4.98
C ASP A 36 1.91 -12.50 -5.67
N SER A 37 3.07 -11.83 -5.55
CA SER A 37 3.27 -10.48 -6.09
C SER A 37 3.31 -10.49 -7.62
N GLU A 38 2.63 -9.52 -8.22
CA GLU A 38 2.78 -9.14 -9.62
C GLU A 38 3.49 -7.79 -9.70
N TYR A 39 4.48 -7.67 -10.57
CA TYR A 39 5.30 -6.48 -10.68
C TYR A 39 5.30 -5.92 -12.11
N GLU A 40 4.74 -4.74 -12.24
CA GLU A 40 4.87 -3.93 -13.44
C GLU A 40 5.95 -2.87 -13.26
N TYR A 41 6.79 -2.67 -14.28
CA TYR A 41 7.80 -1.63 -14.26
C TYR A 41 7.94 -0.99 -15.63
N GLY A 42 8.35 0.28 -15.65
CA GLY A 42 8.57 1.01 -16.90
C GLY A 42 9.25 2.34 -16.70
N LEU A 43 9.57 2.94 -17.83
CA LEU A 43 10.08 4.32 -17.91
C LEU A 43 9.01 5.21 -18.52
N GLU A 44 8.76 6.32 -17.89
CA GLU A 44 7.96 7.41 -18.43
C GLU A 44 8.89 8.46 -19.05
N ASN A 45 8.94 8.50 -20.38
CA ASN A 45 9.74 9.47 -21.12
C ASN A 45 8.88 10.67 -21.48
N GLN A 46 9.35 11.87 -21.19
CA GLN A 46 8.75 13.09 -21.74
C GLN A 46 9.27 13.30 -23.16
N ILE A 47 8.35 13.35 -24.10
CA ILE A 47 8.64 13.50 -25.53
C ILE A 47 7.96 14.79 -26.02
N THR A 48 8.69 15.63 -26.71
CA THR A 48 8.13 16.81 -27.37
C THR A 48 8.36 16.69 -28.87
N ALA A 49 7.27 16.83 -29.63
CA ALA A 49 7.34 16.93 -31.08
C ALA A 49 7.49 18.42 -31.48
N VAL A 50 8.49 18.72 -32.25
CA VAL A 50 8.71 20.06 -32.78
C VAL A 50 8.02 20.17 -34.15
N ASN A 51 6.97 21.01 -34.22
CA ASN A 51 6.23 21.28 -35.44
C ASN A 51 6.60 22.67 -35.97
N PRO A 52 7.47 22.80 -36.99
CA PRO A 52 7.66 24.11 -37.65
C PRO A 52 6.37 24.57 -38.32
N ALA A 53 6.13 25.88 -38.28
CA ALA A 53 4.96 26.50 -38.85
C ALA A 53 4.94 26.34 -40.37
N ALA A 54 4.44 25.37 -40.94
CA ALA A 54 4.22 25.07 -42.36
C ALA A 54 4.44 23.59 -42.71
N MET A 55 4.72 22.71 -41.73
CA MET A 55 4.84 21.29 -41.99
C MET A 55 3.63 20.54 -41.44
N ALA A 56 3.11 19.58 -42.22
CA ALA A 56 1.99 18.74 -41.81
C ALA A 56 2.38 17.70 -40.76
N TYR A 57 3.66 17.47 -40.60
CA TYR A 57 4.23 16.48 -39.65
C TYR A 57 5.34 17.11 -38.82
N PRO A 58 5.59 16.59 -37.59
CA PRO A 58 6.75 17.00 -36.80
C PRO A 58 8.05 16.80 -37.58
N SER A 59 8.92 17.82 -37.54
CA SER A 59 10.27 17.69 -38.14
C SER A 59 11.24 16.99 -37.22
N GLU A 60 10.97 16.99 -35.92
CA GLU A 60 11.83 16.41 -34.92
C GLU A 60 11.01 15.92 -33.72
N ILE A 61 11.44 14.82 -33.12
CA ILE A 61 10.95 14.31 -31.85
C ILE A 61 12.11 14.37 -30.86
N SER A 62 11.97 15.23 -29.86
CA SER A 62 12.98 15.38 -28.80
C SER A 62 12.58 14.61 -27.55
N TYR A 63 13.54 13.85 -27.00
CA TYR A 63 13.42 13.19 -25.70
C TYR A 63 14.02 14.10 -24.63
N HIS A 64 13.23 14.41 -23.58
CA HIS A 64 13.71 15.32 -22.54
C HIS A 64 14.13 14.57 -21.29
N THR A 65 13.17 14.09 -20.54
CA THR A 65 13.39 13.49 -19.23
C THR A 65 12.76 12.11 -19.14
N ALA A 66 13.28 11.28 -18.25
CA ALA A 66 12.73 9.97 -17.99
C ALA A 66 12.65 9.74 -16.48
N LYS A 67 11.54 9.21 -15.99
CA LYS A 67 11.40 8.72 -14.62
C LYS A 67 10.95 7.27 -14.64
N ALA A 68 11.44 6.50 -13.68
CA ALA A 68 10.99 5.13 -13.50
C ALA A 68 9.64 5.12 -12.78
N LYS A 69 8.81 4.16 -13.12
CA LYS A 69 7.55 3.88 -12.45
C LYS A 69 7.38 2.38 -12.27
N GLY A 70 6.69 2.00 -11.22
CA GLY A 70 6.34 0.61 -10.99
C GLY A 70 5.03 0.49 -10.24
N LYS A 71 4.43 -0.69 -10.35
CA LYS A 71 3.24 -1.10 -9.64
C LYS A 71 3.46 -2.51 -9.13
N ILE A 72 3.16 -2.74 -7.88
CA ILE A 72 3.28 -4.04 -7.23
C ILE A 72 1.91 -4.42 -6.69
N ASP A 73 1.31 -5.46 -7.24
CA ASP A 73 0.09 -6.08 -6.71
C ASP A 73 0.51 -7.28 -5.84
N PHE A 74 -0.04 -7.41 -4.65
CA PHE A 74 0.39 -8.42 -3.67
C PHE A 74 -0.72 -8.81 -2.71
N VAL A 75 -0.52 -9.95 -2.03
CA VAL A 75 -1.33 -10.40 -0.89
C VAL A 75 -0.61 -10.04 0.40
N PHE A 76 -1.31 -9.39 1.32
CA PHE A 76 -0.73 -9.02 2.60
C PHE A 76 -0.34 -10.26 3.43
N ASN A 77 0.86 -10.22 3.98
CA ASN A 77 1.39 -11.18 4.96
C ASN A 77 2.05 -10.47 6.16
N GLY A 78 1.99 -9.16 6.20
CA GLY A 78 2.53 -8.30 7.23
C GLY A 78 2.25 -6.83 6.95
N ALA A 79 2.65 -5.96 7.87
CA ALA A 79 2.39 -4.52 7.76
C ALA A 79 3.50 -3.71 7.06
N LEU A 80 4.53 -4.36 6.51
CA LEU A 80 5.62 -3.67 5.80
C LEU A 80 5.15 -2.70 4.70
N PRO A 81 4.13 -3.02 3.86
CA PRO A 81 3.63 -2.08 2.87
C PRO A 81 3.16 -0.75 3.47
N PHE A 82 2.58 -0.79 4.67
CA PHE A 82 2.19 0.42 5.40
C PHE A 82 3.42 1.21 5.88
N ALA A 83 4.48 0.53 6.34
CA ALA A 83 5.73 1.19 6.73
C ALA A 83 6.37 1.93 5.56
N ILE A 84 6.40 1.31 4.39
CA ILE A 84 6.91 1.90 3.15
C ILE A 84 6.09 3.15 2.77
N MET A 85 4.76 3.05 2.84
CA MET A 85 3.86 4.15 2.44
C MET A 85 3.88 5.29 3.45
N LEU A 86 3.74 4.99 4.75
CA LEU A 86 3.63 5.99 5.81
C LEU A 86 4.98 6.61 6.18
N GLY A 87 6.07 5.87 6.04
CA GLY A 87 7.43 6.38 6.20
C GLY A 87 7.91 6.53 7.64
N GLY A 88 7.07 6.32 8.64
CA GLY A 88 7.44 6.31 10.04
C GLY A 88 7.26 4.92 10.64
N ILE A 89 8.34 4.30 11.12
CA ILE A 89 8.31 3.04 11.84
C ILE A 89 9.18 3.15 13.09
N SER A 90 8.66 2.72 14.22
CA SER A 90 9.38 2.70 15.49
C SER A 90 9.00 1.47 16.30
N ASN A 91 9.96 0.89 17.00
CA ASN A 91 9.69 -0.14 17.98
C ASN A 91 9.13 0.53 19.26
N SER A 92 7.98 0.06 19.71
CA SER A 92 7.34 0.61 20.92
C SER A 92 8.06 0.18 22.20
N ASP A 93 8.72 -0.98 22.18
CA ASP A 93 9.54 -1.46 23.29
C ASP A 93 10.90 -1.96 22.78
N PRO A 94 11.92 -1.06 22.72
CA PRO A 94 13.26 -1.43 22.26
C PRO A 94 14.02 -2.34 23.23
N LEU A 95 13.46 -2.63 24.40
CA LEU A 95 14.04 -3.53 25.42
C LEU A 95 13.43 -4.93 25.40
N GLU A 96 12.46 -5.17 24.55
CA GLU A 96 11.92 -6.51 24.32
C GLU A 96 13.00 -7.43 23.75
N ASP A 97 13.33 -8.50 24.47
CA ASP A 97 14.35 -9.48 24.08
C ASP A 97 13.74 -10.69 23.33
N GLU A 98 12.41 -10.85 23.40
CA GLU A 98 11.70 -12.00 22.83
C GLU A 98 10.45 -11.56 22.05
N PRO A 99 10.08 -12.27 20.94
CA PRO A 99 8.86 -11.98 20.19
C PRO A 99 7.58 -12.26 21.02
N PRO A 100 6.45 -11.56 20.69
CA PRO A 100 6.30 -10.66 19.56
C PRO A 100 6.85 -9.25 19.81
N PHE A 101 7.44 -8.65 18.77
CA PHE A 101 7.93 -7.28 18.83
C PHE A 101 6.89 -6.31 18.33
N THR A 102 6.63 -5.25 19.09
CA THR A 102 5.57 -4.27 18.76
C THR A 102 6.14 -3.09 17.96
N TRP A 103 5.63 -2.92 16.75
CA TRP A 103 5.99 -1.85 15.85
C TRP A 103 4.85 -0.85 15.69
N THR A 104 5.16 0.43 15.87
CA THR A 104 4.24 1.53 15.57
C THR A 104 4.61 2.13 14.22
N ILE A 105 3.67 2.11 13.28
CA ILE A 105 3.81 2.68 11.94
C ILE A 105 2.89 3.89 11.85
N SER A 106 3.45 5.05 11.53
CA SER A 106 2.73 6.32 11.50
C SER A 106 3.17 7.20 10.32
N PRO A 107 2.33 8.17 9.91
CA PRO A 107 2.71 9.10 8.87
C PRO A 107 3.95 9.91 9.24
N SER A 108 4.95 9.91 8.35
CA SER A 108 6.16 10.73 8.47
C SER A 108 6.18 11.81 7.39
N GLY A 109 6.68 12.99 7.73
CA GLY A 109 6.93 14.06 6.75
C GLY A 109 7.94 13.68 5.67
N THR A 110 8.84 12.73 5.98
CA THR A 110 9.89 12.26 5.06
C THR A 110 9.55 10.86 4.57
N PRO A 111 9.42 10.63 3.25
CA PRO A 111 9.24 9.28 2.70
C PRO A 111 10.53 8.48 2.85
N ILE A 112 10.40 7.18 2.99
CA ILE A 112 11.54 6.26 3.00
C ILE A 112 11.92 5.95 1.55
N PRO A 113 13.17 6.21 1.13
CA PRO A 113 13.64 5.77 -0.18
C PRO A 113 13.96 4.29 -0.16
N PHE A 114 13.65 3.61 -1.26
CA PHE A 114 13.89 2.18 -1.38
C PHE A 114 14.22 1.76 -2.82
N THR A 115 14.80 0.59 -2.95
CA THR A 115 15.04 -0.09 -4.22
C THR A 115 14.04 -1.22 -4.35
N THR A 116 13.41 -1.35 -5.52
CA THR A 116 12.61 -2.55 -5.88
C THR A 116 13.35 -3.38 -6.90
N SER A 117 13.38 -4.67 -6.69
CA SER A 117 14.06 -5.63 -7.56
C SER A 117 13.10 -6.78 -7.89
N CYS A 118 13.04 -7.14 -9.16
CA CYS A 118 12.23 -8.25 -9.65
C CYS A 118 13.13 -9.31 -10.30
N LEU A 119 12.95 -10.54 -9.87
CA LEU A 119 13.61 -11.72 -10.43
C LEU A 119 12.56 -12.64 -11.07
N MET A 120 12.55 -12.74 -12.38
CA MET A 120 11.74 -13.71 -13.12
C MET A 120 12.61 -14.93 -13.42
N LYS A 121 12.30 -16.05 -12.76
CA LYS A 121 13.02 -17.30 -12.90
C LYS A 121 12.63 -18.01 -14.20
N GLY A 122 13.61 -18.47 -14.96
CA GLY A 122 13.40 -19.20 -16.21
C GLY A 122 14.70 -19.84 -16.71
N THR A 123 14.74 -20.29 -17.96
CA THR A 123 15.96 -20.83 -18.56
C THR A 123 17.09 -19.79 -18.57
N ASN A 124 16.72 -18.51 -18.72
CA ASN A 124 17.60 -17.37 -18.51
C ASN A 124 16.82 -16.42 -17.60
N ASP A 125 17.27 -16.25 -16.37
CA ASP A 125 16.65 -15.34 -15.41
C ASP A 125 16.63 -13.92 -15.95
N LYS A 126 15.48 -13.27 -15.87
CA LYS A 126 15.36 -11.85 -16.18
C LYS A 126 15.28 -11.07 -14.88
N ARG A 127 16.09 -10.02 -14.80
CA ARG A 127 16.17 -9.14 -13.61
C ARG A 127 15.88 -7.72 -14.02
N ALA A 128 15.14 -7.02 -13.16
CA ALA A 128 14.88 -5.60 -13.30
C ALA A 128 14.93 -4.96 -11.92
N GLN A 129 15.45 -3.74 -11.85
CA GLN A 129 15.59 -2.99 -10.63
C GLN A 129 15.19 -1.55 -10.87
N ILE A 130 14.33 -0.99 -9.99
CA ILE A 130 14.09 0.45 -9.91
C ILE A 130 14.78 0.96 -8.66
N ILE A 131 15.64 1.95 -8.82
CA ILE A 131 16.37 2.61 -7.74
C ILE A 131 15.77 3.98 -7.43
N GLY A 132 15.96 4.45 -6.19
CA GLY A 132 15.41 5.73 -5.74
C GLY A 132 13.90 5.77 -5.73
N CYS A 133 13.28 4.65 -5.33
CA CYS A 133 11.83 4.54 -5.28
C CYS A 133 11.25 5.27 -4.08
N TYR A 134 10.05 5.83 -4.29
CA TYR A 134 9.13 6.25 -3.24
C TYR A 134 7.75 5.69 -3.51
N ALA A 135 7.04 5.34 -2.43
CA ALA A 135 5.64 4.96 -2.51
C ALA A 135 4.76 6.18 -2.80
N LYS A 136 3.94 6.09 -3.82
CA LYS A 136 3.00 7.13 -4.25
C LYS A 136 1.60 6.84 -3.73
N SER A 137 1.16 5.59 -3.81
CA SER A 137 -0.11 5.14 -3.25
C SER A 137 -0.02 3.70 -2.77
N LEU A 138 -0.80 3.39 -1.74
CA LEU A 138 -1.04 2.04 -1.25
C LEU A 138 -2.54 1.81 -1.17
N SER A 139 -3.04 0.83 -1.91
CA SER A 139 -4.39 0.33 -1.73
C SER A 139 -4.42 -0.88 -0.81
N PHE A 140 -5.51 -1.01 -0.07
CA PHE A 140 -5.84 -2.15 0.76
C PHE A 140 -7.23 -2.62 0.38
N LYS A 141 -7.37 -3.89 0.08
CA LYS A 141 -8.64 -4.50 -0.30
C LYS A 141 -8.85 -5.81 0.44
N MET A 142 -10.05 -5.96 0.97
CA MET A 142 -10.48 -7.14 1.67
C MET A 142 -11.91 -7.51 1.26
N GLY A 143 -12.12 -8.74 0.84
CA GLY A 143 -13.41 -9.32 0.46
C GLY A 143 -13.61 -10.68 1.12
N LEU A 144 -14.86 -11.16 1.23
CA LEU A 144 -15.22 -12.35 2.04
C LEU A 144 -14.47 -13.64 1.69
N ASN A 145 -14.14 -13.86 0.42
CA ASN A 145 -13.62 -15.15 -0.06
C ASN A 145 -12.22 -15.07 -0.66
N GLU A 146 -11.58 -13.93 -0.53
CA GLU A 146 -10.25 -13.67 -1.09
C GLU A 146 -9.28 -13.30 0.02
N PRO A 147 -7.98 -13.62 -0.08
CA PRO A 147 -7.00 -13.10 0.84
C PRO A 147 -6.94 -11.56 0.76
N VAL A 148 -6.49 -10.92 1.83
CA VAL A 148 -6.32 -9.48 1.87
C VAL A 148 -5.25 -9.07 0.87
N SER A 149 -5.60 -8.23 -0.09
CA SER A 149 -4.72 -7.81 -1.17
C SER A 149 -4.43 -6.32 -1.15
N GLY A 150 -3.36 -5.93 -1.81
CA GLY A 150 -2.98 -4.53 -1.95
C GLY A 150 -2.23 -4.25 -3.24
N THR A 151 -2.15 -2.97 -3.56
CA THR A 151 -1.37 -2.44 -4.67
C THR A 151 -0.51 -1.31 -4.15
N LEU A 152 0.78 -1.35 -4.46
CA LEU A 152 1.73 -0.28 -4.18
C LEU A 152 2.19 0.35 -5.49
N ASP A 153 1.80 1.60 -5.73
CA ASP A 153 2.33 2.40 -6.83
C ASP A 153 3.60 3.12 -6.40
N ILE A 154 4.61 3.07 -7.25
CA ILE A 154 5.91 3.65 -6.97
C ILE A 154 6.38 4.57 -8.10
N VAL A 155 7.14 5.58 -7.72
CA VAL A 155 7.91 6.43 -8.61
C VAL A 155 9.38 6.31 -8.23
N GLY A 156 10.26 6.19 -9.22
CA GLY A 156 11.69 5.99 -8.99
C GLY A 156 12.57 6.87 -9.87
N LYS A 157 13.84 6.89 -9.50
CA LYS A 157 14.87 7.66 -10.20
C LYS A 157 15.26 7.01 -11.52
N ASP A 158 15.57 5.73 -11.50
CA ASP A 158 16.09 5.02 -12.65
C ASP A 158 15.66 3.56 -12.69
N LEU A 159 15.64 2.99 -13.90
CA LEU A 159 15.32 1.60 -14.16
C LEU A 159 16.51 0.92 -14.83
N ASP A 160 17.06 -0.11 -14.17
CA ASP A 160 18.07 -0.99 -14.74
C ASP A 160 17.46 -2.36 -15.04
N ILE A 161 17.63 -2.82 -16.28
CA ILE A 161 17.17 -4.11 -16.77
C ILE A 161 18.33 -5.01 -17.23
N ASN A 162 19.55 -4.57 -17.02
CA ASN A 162 20.76 -5.22 -17.52
C ASN A 162 21.45 -6.06 -16.42
N ASN A 163 20.72 -7.01 -15.83
CA ASN A 163 21.17 -7.84 -14.72
C ASN A 163 21.67 -7.03 -13.51
N PRO A 164 20.87 -6.08 -13.01
CA PRO A 164 21.28 -5.04 -12.07
C PRO A 164 21.71 -5.55 -10.68
N PHE A 165 21.40 -6.78 -10.32
CA PHE A 165 21.70 -7.34 -9.00
C PHE A 165 22.01 -8.84 -9.08
N THR A 166 22.65 -9.37 -8.03
CA THR A 166 22.86 -10.80 -7.86
C THR A 166 21.63 -11.45 -7.25
N ALA A 167 21.10 -12.51 -7.87
CA ALA A 167 19.95 -13.21 -7.33
C ALA A 167 20.30 -13.80 -5.95
N PRO A 168 19.47 -13.60 -4.91
CA PRO A 168 19.70 -14.21 -3.63
C PRO A 168 19.61 -15.74 -3.73
N THR A 169 20.49 -16.43 -3.02
CA THR A 169 20.57 -17.90 -3.03
C THR A 169 19.45 -18.56 -2.21
N THR A 170 18.94 -17.85 -1.22
CA THR A 170 17.82 -18.28 -0.38
C THR A 170 16.89 -17.09 -0.21
N VAL A 171 15.61 -17.32 -0.41
CA VAL A 171 14.55 -16.38 -0.09
C VAL A 171 13.87 -16.94 1.14
N ALA A 172 14.19 -16.41 2.31
CA ALA A 172 13.46 -16.71 3.52
C ALA A 172 12.14 -15.92 3.46
N ILE A 173 11.08 -16.56 3.03
CA ILE A 173 9.75 -16.10 3.35
C ILE A 173 9.57 -16.50 4.81
N ASP A 174 9.73 -15.55 5.72
CA ASP A 174 9.35 -15.77 7.10
C ASP A 174 7.92 -16.29 7.09
N GLY A 175 7.65 -17.40 7.74
CA GLY A 175 6.42 -18.20 7.66
C GLY A 175 5.10 -17.46 7.86
N SER A 176 5.09 -16.16 7.56
CA SER A 176 3.95 -15.27 7.55
C SER A 176 2.94 -15.76 6.52
N LYS A 177 1.76 -16.10 7.01
CA LYS A 177 0.64 -16.55 6.20
C LYS A 177 -0.05 -15.33 5.59
N ALA A 178 -0.67 -15.54 4.42
CA ALA A 178 -1.57 -14.56 3.85
C ALA A 178 -2.66 -14.15 4.85
N TRP A 179 -2.88 -12.85 5.00
CA TRP A 179 -3.96 -12.32 5.83
C TRP A 179 -5.32 -12.72 5.25
N LYS A 180 -6.18 -13.24 6.11
CA LYS A 180 -7.50 -13.72 5.71
C LYS A 180 -8.59 -12.85 6.35
N PRO A 181 -9.66 -12.53 5.62
CA PRO A 181 -10.72 -11.63 6.11
C PRO A 181 -11.35 -12.05 7.43
N HIS A 182 -11.47 -13.36 7.68
CA HIS A 182 -12.07 -13.88 8.93
C HIS A 182 -11.18 -13.72 10.18
N GLU A 183 -9.92 -13.32 10.00
CA GLU A 183 -8.98 -13.01 11.10
C GLU A 183 -9.16 -11.59 11.63
N PHE A 184 -10.02 -10.78 10.99
CA PHE A 184 -10.19 -9.37 11.33
C PHE A 184 -11.51 -9.09 12.04
N THR A 185 -11.43 -8.19 13.01
CA THR A 185 -12.58 -7.53 13.61
C THR A 185 -12.61 -6.05 13.23
N TYR A 186 -13.79 -5.45 13.25
CA TYR A 186 -13.99 -4.08 12.76
C TYR A 186 -14.78 -3.27 13.75
N SER A 187 -14.43 -1.99 13.90
CA SER A 187 -15.26 -1.03 14.59
C SER A 187 -15.25 0.32 13.87
N ILE A 188 -16.38 1.02 13.93
CA ILE A 188 -16.54 2.37 13.38
C ILE A 188 -17.02 3.25 14.53
N GLY A 189 -16.09 3.95 15.17
CA GLY A 189 -16.36 4.70 16.39
C GLY A 189 -17.03 3.82 17.46
N SER A 190 -18.18 4.24 17.96
CA SER A 190 -18.98 3.51 18.97
C SER A 190 -20.10 2.64 18.37
N ILE A 191 -20.13 2.45 17.04
CA ILE A 191 -21.23 1.73 16.39
C ILE A 191 -20.99 0.23 16.49
N THR A 192 -21.91 -0.46 17.13
CA THR A 192 -21.85 -1.91 17.38
C THR A 192 -22.71 -2.74 16.40
N GLY A 193 -23.50 -2.09 15.55
CA GLY A 193 -24.46 -2.75 14.67
C GLY A 193 -23.90 -3.26 13.34
N ILE A 194 -22.66 -2.90 12.98
CA ILE A 194 -22.05 -3.30 11.71
C ILE A 194 -21.24 -4.57 11.94
N THR A 195 -21.93 -5.70 12.02
CA THR A 195 -21.30 -7.00 12.34
C THR A 195 -20.84 -7.79 11.12
N TYR A 196 -21.30 -7.43 9.91
CA TYR A 196 -21.05 -8.22 8.71
C TYR A 196 -20.52 -7.35 7.55
N ILE A 197 -19.26 -6.91 7.67
CA ILE A 197 -18.55 -6.28 6.54
C ILE A 197 -18.24 -7.37 5.53
N THR A 198 -18.65 -7.17 4.28
CA THR A 198 -18.41 -8.10 3.18
C THR A 198 -17.27 -7.65 2.29
N GLU A 199 -17.04 -6.35 2.23
CA GLU A 199 -15.93 -5.75 1.49
C GLU A 199 -15.50 -4.46 2.19
N LEU A 200 -14.20 -4.26 2.27
CA LEU A 200 -13.57 -3.04 2.74
C LEU A 200 -12.38 -2.73 1.83
N GLU A 201 -12.37 -1.52 1.31
CA GLU A 201 -11.26 -1.03 0.52
C GLU A 201 -10.92 0.40 0.91
N PHE A 202 -9.63 0.73 0.89
CA PHE A 202 -9.17 2.11 1.02
C PHE A 202 -7.83 2.32 0.33
N THR A 203 -7.53 3.57 0.03
CA THR A 203 -6.28 3.99 -0.59
C THR A 203 -5.66 5.13 0.21
N ILE A 204 -4.38 4.96 0.55
CA ILE A 204 -3.52 6.00 1.11
C ILE A 204 -2.67 6.54 -0.03
N SER A 205 -2.68 7.85 -0.25
CA SER A 205 -1.90 8.50 -1.30
C SER A 205 -1.01 9.59 -0.73
N ARG A 206 0.10 9.83 -1.40
CA ARG A 206 1.06 10.87 -1.03
C ARG A 206 1.56 11.58 -2.30
N GLY A 207 1.62 12.90 -2.25
CA GLY A 207 2.19 13.70 -3.34
C GLY A 207 3.70 13.56 -3.40
N VAL A 208 4.19 12.46 -3.99
CA VAL A 208 5.62 12.22 -4.23
C VAL A 208 5.89 12.29 -5.71
N ASP A 209 6.96 12.96 -6.10
CA ASP A 209 7.45 12.98 -7.47
C ASP A 209 8.98 13.13 -7.48
N VAL A 210 9.58 12.97 -8.65
CA VAL A 210 11.01 13.12 -8.88
C VAL A 210 11.25 14.26 -9.86
N GLY A 211 12.29 15.04 -9.62
CA GLY A 211 12.61 16.22 -10.40
C GLY A 211 13.92 16.09 -11.16
N HIS A 212 14.04 16.82 -12.25
CA HIS A 212 15.18 16.80 -13.16
C HIS A 212 15.92 18.14 -13.17
N GLY A 213 17.24 18.09 -13.23
CA GLY A 213 18.05 19.25 -13.59
C GLY A 213 17.98 19.55 -15.08
N LEU A 214 18.31 20.77 -15.49
CA LEU A 214 18.23 21.21 -16.90
C LEU A 214 19.11 20.40 -17.87
N SER A 215 20.14 19.75 -17.36
CA SER A 215 21.10 18.96 -18.17
C SER A 215 21.00 17.45 -17.93
N GLU A 216 20.00 16.99 -17.19
CA GLU A 216 19.92 15.60 -16.74
C GLU A 216 18.68 14.91 -17.30
N ARG A 217 18.88 13.72 -17.87
CA ARG A 217 17.79 12.87 -18.33
C ARG A 217 17.14 12.12 -17.17
N SER A 218 17.94 11.62 -16.23
CA SER A 218 17.46 10.95 -15.02
C SER A 218 17.20 11.97 -13.91
N PRO A 219 16.23 11.72 -13.01
CA PRO A 219 15.94 12.61 -11.89
C PRO A 219 17.16 12.82 -10.98
N SER A 220 17.40 14.06 -10.60
CA SER A 220 18.47 14.45 -9.66
C SER A 220 17.94 14.81 -8.27
N THR A 221 16.64 15.08 -8.16
CA THR A 221 15.98 15.46 -6.91
C THR A 221 14.68 14.69 -6.73
N SER A 222 14.21 14.62 -5.49
CA SER A 222 12.90 14.09 -5.16
C SER A 222 12.08 15.12 -4.41
N TYR A 223 10.78 15.12 -4.65
CA TYR A 223 9.82 15.98 -3.98
C TYR A 223 8.88 15.11 -3.15
N SER A 224 8.74 15.45 -1.88
CA SER A 224 7.80 14.83 -0.98
C SER A 224 6.70 15.83 -0.62
N GLY A 225 5.50 15.51 -1.03
CA GLY A 225 4.30 16.25 -0.64
C GLY A 225 3.66 15.68 0.62
N LYS A 226 2.54 16.29 0.99
CA LYS A 226 1.67 15.82 2.07
C LYS A 226 0.93 14.55 1.65
N PHE A 227 0.43 13.83 2.64
CA PHE A 227 -0.58 12.80 2.40
C PHE A 227 -1.88 13.46 1.96
N ASP A 228 -2.53 12.84 1.00
CA ASP A 228 -3.91 13.16 0.63
C ASP A 228 -4.89 12.56 1.65
N ALA A 229 -6.15 12.93 1.56
CA ALA A 229 -7.20 12.28 2.32
C ALA A 229 -7.25 10.78 1.94
N ILE A 230 -7.41 9.92 2.95
CA ILE A 230 -7.60 8.49 2.75
C ILE A 230 -9.01 8.29 2.25
N ASN A 231 -9.18 7.72 1.08
CA ASN A 231 -10.48 7.45 0.51
C ASN A 231 -10.75 5.95 0.50
N GLY A 232 -11.97 5.58 0.83
CA GLY A 232 -12.34 4.18 0.88
C GLY A 232 -13.83 3.94 0.80
N SER A 233 -14.20 2.67 0.73
CA SER A 233 -15.59 2.21 0.78
C SER A 233 -15.72 0.95 1.64
N ILE A 234 -16.90 0.81 2.23
CA ILE A 234 -17.29 -0.35 3.03
C ILE A 234 -18.60 -0.87 2.49
N THR A 235 -18.68 -2.19 2.27
CA THR A 235 -19.93 -2.90 1.98
C THR A 235 -20.26 -3.80 3.16
N ALA A 236 -21.46 -3.66 3.71
CA ALA A 236 -21.88 -4.43 4.86
C ALA A 236 -23.28 -5.00 4.67
N TYR A 237 -23.52 -6.22 5.16
CA TYR A 237 -24.86 -6.73 5.35
C TYR A 237 -25.44 -6.22 6.67
N VAL A 238 -26.70 -5.89 6.65
CA VAL A 238 -27.41 -5.35 7.79
C VAL A 238 -28.50 -6.32 8.19
N PRO A 239 -28.47 -6.85 9.43
CA PRO A 239 -29.42 -7.88 9.84
C PRO A 239 -30.82 -7.33 10.15
N ASP A 240 -30.93 -6.06 10.52
CA ASP A 240 -32.18 -5.45 10.98
C ASP A 240 -32.21 -3.92 10.72
N SER A 241 -33.38 -3.34 10.97
CA SER A 241 -33.62 -1.90 10.77
C SER A 241 -32.87 -1.01 11.77
N ALA A 242 -32.51 -1.52 12.93
CA ALA A 242 -31.76 -0.73 13.92
C ALA A 242 -30.32 -0.50 13.44
N ALA A 243 -29.67 -1.56 12.94
CA ALA A 243 -28.34 -1.46 12.35
C ALA A 243 -28.34 -0.61 11.08
N ALA A 244 -29.41 -0.69 10.25
CA ALA A 244 -29.59 0.17 9.10
C ALA A 244 -29.61 1.65 9.49
N ASN A 245 -30.41 1.99 10.49
CA ASN A 245 -30.53 3.36 10.99
C ASN A 245 -29.19 3.90 11.53
N GLU A 246 -28.35 3.07 12.16
CA GLU A 246 -27.04 3.50 12.64
C GLU A 246 -26.08 3.81 11.49
N ILE A 247 -26.10 3.04 10.41
CA ILE A 247 -25.31 3.33 9.20
C ILE A 247 -25.78 4.64 8.54
N GLU A 248 -27.09 4.80 8.39
CA GLU A 248 -27.65 6.01 7.78
C GLU A 248 -27.33 7.27 8.62
N LYS A 249 -27.32 7.16 9.94
CA LYS A 249 -26.91 8.27 10.84
C LYS A 249 -25.45 8.68 10.65
N LEU A 250 -24.54 7.76 10.26
CA LEU A 250 -23.15 8.11 9.95
C LEU A 250 -23.08 9.13 8.81
N VAL A 251 -23.82 8.87 7.73
CA VAL A 251 -23.80 9.74 6.55
C VAL A 251 -24.65 10.98 6.73
N LEU A 252 -25.78 10.88 7.42
CA LEU A 252 -26.68 12.00 7.68
C LEU A 252 -26.18 12.93 8.81
N GLY A 253 -25.29 12.45 9.68
CA GLY A 253 -24.87 13.18 10.88
C GLY A 253 -25.92 13.18 11.99
N GLY A 254 -26.89 12.26 11.95
CA GLY A 254 -27.98 12.13 12.92
C GLY A 254 -29.23 11.51 12.32
N THR A 255 -30.40 11.77 12.92
CA THR A 255 -31.70 11.26 12.45
C THR A 255 -32.25 12.02 11.23
N SER A 256 -31.62 13.12 10.86
CA SER A 256 -31.92 13.93 9.68
C SER A 256 -30.65 14.62 9.22
N THR A 257 -30.64 15.15 8.00
CA THR A 257 -29.48 15.85 7.44
C THR A 257 -28.99 16.94 8.40
N SER A 258 -27.76 16.78 8.88
CA SER A 258 -27.08 17.73 9.77
C SER A 258 -26.11 18.61 8.98
N LYS A 259 -25.88 19.84 9.49
CA LYS A 259 -24.87 20.74 8.92
C LYS A 259 -23.44 20.31 9.26
N LYS A 260 -23.26 19.43 10.23
CA LYS A 260 -21.95 18.92 10.66
C LYS A 260 -22.02 17.40 10.75
N LEU A 261 -21.15 16.75 10.02
CA LEU A 261 -20.91 15.31 10.15
C LEU A 261 -19.90 15.07 11.28
N ASP A 262 -20.15 14.05 12.08
CA ASP A 262 -19.22 13.63 13.12
C ASP A 262 -18.20 12.66 12.53
N ALA A 263 -16.92 13.04 12.62
CA ALA A 263 -15.83 12.15 12.25
C ALA A 263 -15.76 10.94 13.19
N LYS A 264 -15.46 9.76 12.65
CA LYS A 264 -15.33 8.52 13.40
C LYS A 264 -14.06 7.79 12.95
N ASP A 265 -13.39 7.15 13.88
CA ASP A 265 -12.27 6.27 13.54
C ASP A 265 -12.80 4.93 13.03
N ILE A 266 -12.15 4.40 12.00
CA ILE A 266 -12.34 3.03 11.53
C ILE A 266 -11.15 2.24 12.04
N VAL A 267 -11.42 1.21 12.84
CA VAL A 267 -10.40 0.30 13.35
C VAL A 267 -10.60 -1.07 12.72
N ILE A 268 -9.53 -1.58 12.14
CA ILE A 268 -9.43 -2.89 11.51
C ILE A 268 -8.38 -3.65 12.31
N ASP A 269 -8.79 -4.66 13.05
CA ASP A 269 -7.94 -5.35 14.03
C ASP A 269 -7.85 -6.83 13.68
N LYS A 270 -6.63 -7.27 13.30
CA LYS A 270 -6.26 -8.66 13.13
C LYS A 270 -5.76 -9.20 14.46
N SER A 271 -6.67 -9.74 15.25
CA SER A 271 -6.40 -10.23 16.60
C SER A 271 -6.71 -11.72 16.76
N TYR A 272 -6.31 -12.57 15.81
CA TYR A 272 -6.62 -13.98 15.91
C TYR A 272 -5.64 -14.72 16.84
N ALA A 273 -6.19 -15.45 17.79
CA ALA A 273 -5.51 -16.02 18.96
C ALA A 273 -4.56 -17.20 18.66
N ASP A 274 -4.57 -17.76 17.45
CA ASP A 274 -3.82 -18.98 17.16
C ASP A 274 -2.35 -18.75 16.76
N GLU A 275 -1.97 -17.52 16.42
CA GLU A 275 -0.59 -17.16 16.12
C GLU A 275 -0.24 -15.86 16.85
N ALA A 276 0.24 -15.97 18.09
CA ALA A 276 0.57 -14.84 18.98
C ALA A 276 1.66 -13.88 18.45
N SER A 277 2.19 -14.11 17.25
CA SER A 277 3.33 -13.37 16.69
C SER A 277 3.03 -12.55 15.44
N ASP A 278 1.78 -12.47 14.97
CA ASP A 278 1.42 -11.65 13.80
C ASP A 278 0.03 -11.05 13.99
N SER A 279 -0.04 -9.97 14.75
CA SER A 279 -1.24 -9.14 14.88
C SER A 279 -1.02 -7.79 14.22
N ALA A 280 -2.09 -7.18 13.70
CA ALA A 280 -2.03 -5.86 13.10
C ALA A 280 -3.31 -5.08 13.35
N LYS A 281 -3.18 -3.91 13.95
CA LYS A 281 -4.28 -3.00 14.19
C LYS A 281 -4.12 -1.75 13.33
N ILE A 282 -4.97 -1.62 12.31
CA ILE A 282 -4.99 -0.47 11.41
C ILE A 282 -6.07 0.49 11.90
N THR A 283 -5.71 1.73 12.17
CA THR A 283 -6.62 2.80 12.56
C THR A 283 -6.64 3.88 11.49
N LEU A 284 -7.80 4.11 10.88
CA LEU A 284 -8.04 5.24 9.98
C LEU A 284 -8.77 6.31 10.81
N SER A 285 -8.13 7.48 10.96
CA SER A 285 -8.60 8.49 11.88
C SER A 285 -9.49 9.53 11.19
N ASP A 286 -10.44 10.08 11.96
CA ASP A 286 -11.30 11.17 11.55
C ASP A 286 -12.03 10.93 10.22
N CYS A 287 -12.55 9.73 10.03
CA CYS A 287 -13.29 9.37 8.83
C CYS A 287 -14.67 10.04 8.80
N ILE A 288 -14.95 10.71 7.69
CA ILE A 288 -16.26 11.29 7.39
C ILE A 288 -16.89 10.48 6.27
N PHE A 289 -18.13 10.07 6.46
CA PHE A 289 -18.88 9.28 5.50
C PHE A 289 -19.66 10.21 4.57
N SER A 290 -19.45 10.09 3.26
CA SER A 290 -19.93 11.06 2.28
C SER A 290 -21.21 10.63 1.59
N ASP A 291 -21.36 9.36 1.29
CA ASP A 291 -22.52 8.83 0.57
C ASP A 291 -22.78 7.37 0.94
N TYR A 292 -23.99 6.93 0.70
CA TYR A 292 -24.35 5.53 0.82
C TYR A 292 -25.33 5.11 -0.27
N SER A 293 -25.30 3.84 -0.60
CA SER A 293 -26.30 3.20 -1.42
C SER A 293 -26.80 1.93 -0.74
N THR A 294 -28.10 1.68 -0.88
CA THR A 294 -28.75 0.48 -0.33
C THR A 294 -29.28 -0.38 -1.46
N VAL A 295 -29.12 -1.69 -1.31
CA VAL A 295 -29.75 -2.67 -2.17
C VAL A 295 -30.73 -3.49 -1.33
N PHE A 296 -31.99 -3.46 -1.74
CA PHE A 296 -33.07 -4.26 -1.16
C PHE A 296 -33.43 -5.41 -2.12
N PRO A 297 -32.71 -6.54 -2.08
CA PRO A 297 -33.08 -7.68 -2.90
C PRO A 297 -34.34 -8.34 -2.32
N LEU A 298 -35.21 -8.87 -3.19
CA LEU A 298 -36.50 -9.44 -2.80
C LEU A 298 -36.38 -10.66 -1.86
N ASP A 299 -35.25 -11.36 -1.89
CA ASP A 299 -35.09 -12.66 -1.21
C ASP A 299 -33.80 -12.75 -0.35
N THR A 300 -33.06 -11.67 -0.14
CA THR A 300 -31.76 -11.71 0.56
C THR A 300 -31.59 -10.58 1.56
N LYS A 301 -30.51 -10.64 2.34
CA LYS A 301 -30.18 -9.64 3.36
C LYS A 301 -29.90 -8.28 2.71
N MET A 302 -30.36 -7.21 3.37
CA MET A 302 -30.10 -5.84 2.98
C MET A 302 -28.61 -5.55 2.98
N SER A 303 -28.08 -4.95 1.92
CA SER A 303 -26.68 -4.56 1.79
C SER A 303 -26.55 -3.06 1.66
N TYR A 304 -25.61 -2.50 2.39
CA TYR A 304 -25.24 -1.10 2.34
C TYR A 304 -23.80 -0.98 1.82
N LYS A 305 -23.61 -0.10 0.84
CA LYS A 305 -22.28 0.38 0.44
C LYS A 305 -22.18 1.86 0.79
N PHE A 306 -21.15 2.25 1.50
CA PHE A 306 -20.89 3.62 1.88
C PHE A 306 -19.42 3.99 1.72
N SER A 307 -19.17 5.24 1.32
CA SER A 307 -17.84 5.78 1.07
C SER A 307 -17.41 6.66 2.24
N PHE A 308 -16.11 6.73 2.46
CA PHE A 308 -15.53 7.57 3.50
C PHE A 308 -14.25 8.25 3.05
N SER A 309 -13.92 9.36 3.74
CA SER A 309 -12.63 10.04 3.63
C SER A 309 -12.06 10.28 5.02
N GLY A 310 -10.84 9.81 5.27
CA GLY A 310 -10.13 9.94 6.55
C GLY A 310 -8.91 10.86 6.45
N THR A 311 -8.42 11.33 7.60
CA THR A 311 -7.30 12.27 7.66
C THR A 311 -5.93 11.61 7.80
N SER A 312 -5.86 10.46 8.48
CA SER A 312 -4.59 9.74 8.69
C SER A 312 -4.80 8.24 8.91
N ALA A 313 -3.72 7.47 8.74
CA ALA A 313 -3.67 6.05 9.05
C ALA A 313 -2.53 5.77 10.02
N HIS A 314 -2.77 4.90 10.99
CA HIS A 314 -1.78 4.39 11.92
C HIS A 314 -1.89 2.87 11.98
N VAL A 315 -0.74 2.19 12.09
CA VAL A 315 -0.73 0.73 12.24
C VAL A 315 0.12 0.36 13.45
N LEU A 316 -0.47 -0.41 14.35
CA LEU A 316 0.25 -1.13 15.39
C LEU A 316 0.45 -2.56 14.89
N TRP A 317 1.69 -3.02 14.81
CA TRP A 317 2.02 -4.32 14.26
C TRP A 317 2.88 -5.12 15.25
N GLU A 318 2.41 -6.29 15.62
CA GLU A 318 3.18 -7.26 16.38
C GLU A 318 3.77 -8.28 15.42
N ALA A 319 5.08 -8.42 15.43
CA ALA A 319 5.82 -9.21 14.47
C ALA A 319 6.80 -10.17 15.15
N PRO A 320 7.13 -11.32 14.54
CA PRO A 320 8.05 -12.30 15.11
C PRO A 320 9.53 -11.90 15.06
N PHE A 321 9.85 -10.69 14.58
CA PHE A 321 11.23 -10.23 14.36
C PHE A 321 11.54 -8.95 15.11
N ALA A 322 12.72 -8.94 15.75
CA ALA A 322 13.21 -7.86 16.60
C ALA A 322 13.68 -6.62 15.85
N LYS A 323 14.04 -6.73 14.60
CA LYS A 323 14.65 -5.64 13.83
C LYS A 323 14.02 -5.51 12.47
N THR A 324 13.72 -4.27 12.10
CA THR A 324 13.47 -3.88 10.73
C THR A 324 14.62 -2.99 10.27
N ASN A 325 14.99 -3.08 9.01
CA ASN A 325 15.91 -2.12 8.40
C ASN A 325 15.17 -0.92 7.81
N TRP A 326 13.88 -0.78 8.15
CA TRP A 326 12.95 0.27 7.69
C TRP A 326 12.79 1.40 8.69
#